data_1e20ad449c94c781d2930acd01bd1c07
#
_entry.id   1e20ad449c94c781d2930acd01bd1c07
#
_cell.length_a   1.000
_cell.length_b   1.000
_cell.length_c   1.000
_cell.angle_alpha   90.00
_cell.angle_beta   90.00
_cell.angle_gamma   90.00
#
_symmetry.space_group_name_H-M   'P 1'
#
loop_
_entity.id
_entity.type
_entity.pdbx_description
1 polymer ?
#
loop_
_entity_poly.entity_id
_entity_poly.type
_entity_poly.pdbx_seq_one_letter_code
_entity_poly.pdbx_strand_id
1 'polypeptide(L)'
;MQPETGVDDRGCIIEAAYSCLSEPHSGAIPVAAILQRAGVSTRAFYRHFESKDELFLAMLRQETDALAERLDRICAEVGSGPVDQLAAWISGMFGLIHDDQTRMHFTVIDSDEVRAAKGYRETREQAHADRERSLVGILSRGREVGTFPLTKPAEDAIAISAVISRVMLTQHYRDEEGMRRAQNRVLDFALRALGATGR
;
A
#
# COMPACT_ATOMS: atom_id res chain seq x y z
N MET A 1 -14.84 -27.65 -30.38
CA MET A 1 -14.12 -27.67 -29.09
C MET A 1 -13.15 -26.49 -29.16
N GLN A 2 -13.63 -25.30 -28.72
CA GLN A 2 -12.78 -24.11 -28.64
C GLN A 2 -11.94 -24.20 -27.36
N PRO A 3 -10.64 -23.86 -27.40
CA PRO A 3 -9.85 -23.77 -26.19
C PRO A 3 -10.42 -22.62 -25.37
N GLU A 4 -10.88 -22.88 -24.16
CA GLU A 4 -11.09 -21.87 -23.14
C GLU A 4 -9.71 -21.28 -22.82
N THR A 5 -9.35 -20.22 -23.56
CA THR A 5 -8.36 -19.27 -23.06
C THR A 5 -9.03 -18.64 -21.83
N GLY A 6 -8.63 -19.08 -20.65
CA GLY A 6 -9.07 -18.50 -19.39
C GLY A 6 -8.61 -17.05 -19.34
N VAL A 7 -9.40 -16.17 -19.96
CA VAL A 7 -9.28 -14.74 -19.75
C VAL A 7 -9.52 -14.55 -18.25
N ASP A 8 -8.57 -13.93 -17.58
CA ASP A 8 -8.73 -13.55 -16.17
C ASP A 8 -9.80 -12.45 -16.06
N ASP A 9 -11.07 -12.86 -16.14
CA ASP A 9 -12.22 -11.96 -16.02
C ASP A 9 -12.09 -11.07 -14.76
N ARG A 10 -11.56 -11.64 -13.67
CA ARG A 10 -11.38 -10.92 -12.41
C ARG A 10 -10.36 -9.78 -12.57
N GLY A 11 -9.22 -10.06 -13.17
CA GLY A 11 -8.19 -9.06 -13.47
C GLY A 11 -8.70 -7.98 -14.42
N CYS A 12 -9.38 -8.37 -15.51
CA CYS A 12 -9.98 -7.43 -16.46
C CYS A 12 -11.00 -6.49 -15.81
N ILE A 13 -11.82 -6.99 -14.88
CA ILE A 13 -12.80 -6.17 -14.14
C ILE A 13 -12.09 -5.17 -13.23
N ILE A 14 -11.05 -5.59 -12.50
CA ILE A 14 -10.28 -4.72 -11.61
C ILE A 14 -9.58 -3.61 -12.41
N GLU A 15 -8.89 -3.93 -13.49
CA GLU A 15 -8.21 -2.94 -14.36
C GLU A 15 -9.21 -1.96 -14.98
N ALA A 16 -10.37 -2.44 -15.43
CA ALA A 16 -11.43 -1.59 -15.93
C ALA A 16 -11.98 -0.64 -14.85
N ALA A 17 -12.10 -1.11 -13.60
CA ALA A 17 -12.53 -0.28 -12.48
C ALA A 17 -11.51 0.82 -12.17
N TYR A 18 -10.20 0.51 -12.13
CA TYR A 18 -9.15 1.52 -12.01
C TYR A 18 -9.23 2.56 -13.12
N SER A 19 -9.36 2.11 -14.36
CA SER A 19 -9.47 3.02 -15.51
C SER A 19 -10.70 3.93 -15.40
N CYS A 20 -11.86 3.40 -15.04
CA CYS A 20 -13.09 4.19 -14.90
C CYS A 20 -12.98 5.23 -13.75
N LEU A 21 -12.39 4.84 -12.62
CA LEU A 21 -12.28 5.70 -11.43
C LEU A 21 -11.16 6.75 -11.55
N SER A 22 -10.15 6.51 -12.38
CA SER A 22 -9.06 7.48 -12.63
C SER A 22 -9.41 8.57 -13.62
N GLU A 23 -10.42 8.36 -14.47
CA GLU A 23 -10.90 9.35 -15.42
C GLU A 23 -11.84 10.36 -14.75
N PRO A 24 -11.91 11.62 -15.24
CA PRO A 24 -12.89 12.58 -14.75
C PRO A 24 -14.33 12.06 -14.96
N HIS A 25 -15.10 11.96 -13.89
CA HIS A 25 -16.51 11.51 -13.94
C HIS A 25 -17.37 12.34 -12.98
N SER A 26 -18.68 12.38 -13.26
CA SER A 26 -19.68 13.02 -12.40
C SER A 26 -20.54 11.95 -11.75
N GLY A 27 -20.49 11.88 -10.40
CA GLY A 27 -21.25 10.89 -9.63
C GLY A 27 -20.61 9.51 -9.62
N ALA A 28 -21.32 8.55 -8.99
CA ALA A 28 -20.81 7.21 -8.81
C ALA A 28 -20.73 6.42 -10.13
N ILE A 29 -19.65 5.72 -10.37
CA ILE A 29 -19.44 4.88 -11.56
C ILE A 29 -20.37 3.65 -11.50
N PRO A 30 -21.26 3.43 -12.45
CA PRO A 30 -22.12 2.25 -12.44
C PRO A 30 -21.32 0.98 -12.82
N VAL A 31 -21.68 -0.15 -12.22
CA VAL A 31 -21.07 -1.46 -12.55
C VAL A 31 -21.14 -1.74 -14.06
N ALA A 32 -22.24 -1.36 -14.72
CA ALA A 32 -22.40 -1.54 -16.18
C ALA A 32 -21.29 -0.85 -16.99
N ALA A 33 -20.82 0.34 -16.58
CA ALA A 33 -19.72 1.03 -17.26
C ALA A 33 -18.39 0.27 -17.09
N ILE A 34 -18.12 -0.26 -15.91
CA ILE A 34 -16.95 -1.09 -15.63
C ILE A 34 -16.98 -2.35 -16.50
N LEU A 35 -18.12 -3.04 -16.58
CA LEU A 35 -18.28 -4.26 -17.36
C LEU A 35 -18.16 -4.01 -18.86
N GLN A 36 -18.71 -2.91 -19.35
CA GLN A 36 -18.56 -2.51 -20.75
C GLN A 36 -17.09 -2.30 -21.11
N ARG A 37 -16.33 -1.62 -20.23
CA ARG A 37 -14.89 -1.39 -20.44
C ARG A 37 -14.08 -2.68 -20.35
N ALA A 38 -14.42 -3.57 -19.41
CA ALA A 38 -13.76 -4.87 -19.23
C ALA A 38 -14.07 -5.88 -20.36
N GLY A 39 -15.11 -5.66 -21.15
CA GLY A 39 -15.60 -6.64 -22.13
C GLY A 39 -16.17 -7.91 -21.48
N VAL A 40 -16.68 -7.80 -20.25
CA VAL A 40 -17.11 -8.92 -19.41
C VAL A 40 -18.62 -8.86 -19.17
N SER A 41 -19.28 -10.01 -19.12
CA SER A 41 -20.72 -10.10 -18.87
C SER A 41 -21.06 -9.85 -17.39
N THR A 42 -22.31 -9.40 -17.13
CA THR A 42 -22.84 -9.28 -15.76
C THR A 42 -22.77 -10.61 -14.99
N ARG A 43 -23.02 -11.73 -15.69
CA ARG A 43 -22.91 -13.07 -15.08
C ARG A 43 -21.47 -13.37 -14.63
N ALA A 44 -20.47 -13.00 -15.44
CA ALA A 44 -19.07 -13.18 -15.09
C ALA A 44 -18.67 -12.28 -13.91
N PHE A 45 -19.19 -11.07 -13.82
CA PHE A 45 -18.98 -10.20 -12.66
C PHE A 45 -19.44 -10.89 -11.36
N TYR A 46 -20.70 -11.33 -11.29
CA TYR A 46 -21.25 -11.94 -10.09
C TYR A 46 -20.67 -13.31 -9.76
N ARG A 47 -19.84 -13.87 -10.61
CA ARG A 47 -19.02 -15.06 -10.31
C ARG A 47 -17.78 -14.71 -9.47
N HIS A 48 -17.29 -13.45 -9.56
CA HIS A 48 -16.07 -12.99 -8.91
C HIS A 48 -16.31 -12.00 -7.77
N PHE A 49 -17.40 -11.24 -7.83
CA PHE A 49 -17.73 -10.17 -6.86
C PHE A 49 -19.23 -10.19 -6.55
N GLU A 50 -19.61 -10.26 -5.29
CA GLU A 50 -21.02 -10.22 -4.87
C GLU A 50 -21.64 -8.83 -5.05
N SER A 51 -20.81 -7.78 -5.03
CA SER A 51 -21.23 -6.39 -5.12
C SER A 51 -20.12 -5.48 -5.67
N LYS A 52 -20.48 -4.24 -5.97
CA LYS A 52 -19.51 -3.19 -6.30
C LYS A 52 -18.58 -2.89 -5.11
N ASP A 53 -19.10 -2.91 -3.90
CA ASP A 53 -18.29 -2.73 -2.69
C ASP A 53 -17.21 -3.81 -2.60
N GLU A 54 -17.57 -5.08 -2.87
CA GLU A 54 -16.58 -6.17 -2.86
C GLU A 54 -15.50 -5.99 -3.92
N LEU A 55 -15.84 -5.53 -5.13
CA LEU A 55 -14.85 -5.15 -6.15
C LEU A 55 -13.89 -4.09 -5.59
N PHE A 56 -14.40 -3.04 -4.96
CA PHE A 56 -13.58 -1.98 -4.39
C PHE A 56 -12.69 -2.46 -3.24
N LEU A 57 -13.20 -3.34 -2.39
CA LEU A 57 -12.39 -3.97 -1.35
C LEU A 57 -11.33 -4.91 -1.93
N ALA A 58 -11.62 -5.60 -3.04
CA ALA A 58 -10.66 -6.45 -3.72
C ALA A 58 -9.51 -5.61 -4.35
N MET A 59 -9.83 -4.45 -4.94
CA MET A 59 -8.83 -3.49 -5.43
C MET A 59 -7.93 -3.01 -4.28
N LEU A 60 -8.52 -2.61 -3.15
CA LEU A 60 -7.78 -2.17 -1.97
C LEU A 60 -6.83 -3.28 -1.46
N ARG A 61 -7.33 -4.51 -1.30
CA ARG A 61 -6.50 -5.64 -0.84
C ARG A 61 -5.35 -5.92 -1.81
N GLN A 62 -5.62 -5.97 -3.11
CA GLN A 62 -4.59 -6.26 -4.11
C GLN A 62 -3.39 -5.30 -4.01
N GLU A 63 -3.64 -4.00 -3.91
CA GLU A 63 -2.56 -3.01 -3.79
C GLU A 63 -1.84 -3.08 -2.45
N THR A 64 -2.59 -3.28 -1.37
CA THR A 64 -1.99 -3.29 -0.03
C THR A 64 -1.23 -4.58 0.25
N ASP A 65 -1.68 -5.73 -0.26
CA ASP A 65 -0.98 -7.00 -0.16
C ASP A 65 0.32 -6.97 -0.98
N ALA A 66 0.27 -6.46 -2.22
CA ALA A 66 1.46 -6.28 -3.05
C ALA A 66 2.51 -5.37 -2.40
N LEU A 67 2.05 -4.31 -1.71
CA LEU A 67 2.93 -3.45 -0.93
C LEU A 67 3.56 -4.19 0.25
N ALA A 68 2.78 -4.90 1.05
CA ALA A 68 3.27 -5.64 2.20
C ALA A 68 4.33 -6.68 1.78
N GLU A 69 4.03 -7.47 0.74
CA GLU A 69 4.98 -8.43 0.17
C GLU A 69 6.26 -7.78 -0.37
N ARG A 70 6.16 -6.61 -0.99
CA ARG A 70 7.32 -5.85 -1.46
C ARG A 70 8.21 -5.41 -0.30
N LEU A 71 7.62 -4.90 0.78
CA LEU A 71 8.35 -4.47 1.97
C LEU A 71 9.03 -5.67 2.66
N ASP A 72 8.34 -6.79 2.76
CA ASP A 72 8.91 -8.03 3.31
C ASP A 72 10.13 -8.50 2.49
N ARG A 73 10.05 -8.49 1.15
CA ARG A 73 11.18 -8.84 0.29
C ARG A 73 12.37 -7.89 0.49
N ILE A 74 12.13 -6.57 0.46
CA ILE A 74 13.18 -5.56 0.69
C ILE A 74 13.90 -5.82 2.01
N CYS A 75 13.15 -6.08 3.08
CA CYS A 75 13.72 -6.34 4.40
C CYS A 75 14.50 -7.65 4.46
N ALA A 76 14.10 -8.67 3.70
CA ALA A 76 14.80 -9.95 3.63
C ALA A 76 16.10 -9.86 2.81
N GLU A 77 16.13 -9.05 1.76
CA GLU A 77 17.30 -8.86 0.88
C GLU A 77 18.41 -8.03 1.56
N VAL A 78 18.04 -7.08 2.42
CA VAL A 78 18.98 -6.29 3.21
C VAL A 78 19.45 -7.13 4.39
N GLY A 79 20.46 -7.97 4.15
CA GLY A 79 21.02 -8.93 5.14
C GLY A 79 21.83 -8.30 6.28
N SER A 80 21.71 -7.02 6.53
CA SER A 80 22.45 -6.22 7.51
C SER A 80 21.59 -5.93 8.76
N GLY A 81 22.12 -5.11 9.66
CA GLY A 81 21.51 -4.86 10.95
C GLY A 81 20.14 -4.15 10.92
N PRO A 82 19.48 -4.03 12.08
CA PRO A 82 18.15 -3.45 12.20
C PRO A 82 18.03 -2.01 11.66
N VAL A 83 19.11 -1.21 11.71
CA VAL A 83 19.13 0.16 11.18
C VAL A 83 18.98 0.17 9.66
N ASP A 84 19.72 -0.70 8.96
CA ASP A 84 19.67 -0.77 7.50
C ASP A 84 18.31 -1.34 7.03
N GLN A 85 17.76 -2.31 7.74
CA GLN A 85 16.42 -2.84 7.47
C GLN A 85 15.34 -1.76 7.68
N LEU A 86 15.44 -0.95 8.74
CA LEU A 86 14.53 0.18 8.97
C LEU A 86 14.65 1.22 7.84
N ALA A 87 15.86 1.56 7.45
CA ALA A 87 16.11 2.50 6.34
C ALA A 87 15.53 1.96 5.02
N ALA A 88 15.72 0.67 4.73
CA ALA A 88 15.18 0.01 3.55
C ALA A 88 13.65 -0.04 3.56
N TRP A 89 13.03 -0.32 4.70
CA TRP A 89 11.57 -0.32 4.87
C TRP A 89 10.99 1.08 4.62
N ILE A 90 11.58 2.13 5.22
CA ILE A 90 11.18 3.53 4.99
C ILE A 90 11.33 3.88 3.51
N SER A 91 12.46 3.55 2.89
CA SER A 91 12.69 3.78 1.46
C SER A 91 11.67 3.07 0.57
N GLY A 92 11.33 1.82 0.91
CA GLY A 92 10.29 1.04 0.22
C GLY A 92 8.92 1.70 0.25
N MET A 93 8.55 2.30 1.38
CA MET A 93 7.32 3.09 1.52
C MET A 93 7.31 4.31 0.59
N PHE A 94 8.40 5.07 0.55
CA PHE A 94 8.51 6.22 -0.35
C PHE A 94 8.57 5.81 -1.83
N GLY A 95 9.06 4.61 -2.13
CA GLY A 95 9.12 4.05 -3.48
C GLY A 95 7.76 3.90 -4.17
N LEU A 96 6.64 3.87 -3.41
CA LEU A 96 5.28 3.84 -3.96
C LEU A 96 4.94 5.04 -4.83
N ILE A 97 5.58 6.18 -4.59
CA ILE A 97 5.26 7.44 -5.28
C ILE A 97 6.01 7.57 -6.60
N HIS A 98 7.04 6.74 -6.84
CA HIS A 98 7.86 6.82 -8.04
C HIS A 98 7.23 6.15 -9.27
N ASP A 99 6.43 5.11 -9.07
CA ASP A 99 5.71 4.45 -10.15
C ASP A 99 4.35 5.11 -10.40
N ASP A 100 4.15 5.62 -11.62
CA ASP A 100 2.94 6.35 -12.00
C ASP A 100 1.68 5.49 -11.87
N GLN A 101 1.76 4.21 -12.20
CA GLN A 101 0.63 3.29 -12.11
C GLN A 101 0.27 3.01 -10.65
N THR A 102 1.25 2.65 -9.84
CA THR A 102 1.06 2.42 -8.39
C THR A 102 0.48 3.66 -7.72
N ARG A 103 0.99 4.85 -8.04
CA ARG A 103 0.46 6.10 -7.50
C ARG A 103 -0.99 6.34 -7.91
N MET A 104 -1.34 6.09 -9.17
CA MET A 104 -2.70 6.19 -9.67
C MET A 104 -3.62 5.20 -8.94
N HIS A 105 -3.21 3.95 -8.76
CA HIS A 105 -3.97 2.95 -8.03
C HIS A 105 -4.23 3.39 -6.58
N PHE A 106 -3.21 3.87 -5.86
CA PHE A 106 -3.38 4.39 -4.50
C PHE A 106 -4.30 5.62 -4.45
N THR A 107 -4.25 6.50 -5.45
CA THR A 107 -5.18 7.63 -5.55
C THR A 107 -6.62 7.16 -5.73
N VAL A 108 -6.84 6.14 -6.56
CA VAL A 108 -8.17 5.57 -6.80
C VAL A 108 -8.73 4.89 -5.55
N ILE A 109 -7.95 4.05 -4.86
CA ILE A 109 -8.42 3.36 -3.66
C ILE A 109 -8.64 4.30 -2.47
N ASP A 110 -8.06 5.48 -2.48
CA ASP A 110 -8.31 6.54 -1.50
C ASP A 110 -9.38 7.56 -1.95
N SER A 111 -10.01 7.36 -3.12
CA SER A 111 -11.11 8.21 -3.59
C SER A 111 -12.36 8.11 -2.71
N ASP A 112 -13.18 9.14 -2.68
CA ASP A 112 -14.41 9.17 -1.88
C ASP A 112 -15.36 8.02 -2.22
N GLU A 113 -15.44 7.62 -3.50
CA GLU A 113 -16.29 6.55 -3.96
C GLU A 113 -15.86 5.19 -3.40
N VAL A 114 -14.56 4.87 -3.44
CA VAL A 114 -14.02 3.62 -2.88
C VAL A 114 -14.09 3.63 -1.37
N ARG A 115 -13.79 4.76 -0.73
CA ARG A 115 -13.86 4.93 0.74
C ARG A 115 -15.28 4.79 1.30
N ALA A 116 -16.30 5.04 0.48
CA ALA A 116 -17.71 4.83 0.86
C ALA A 116 -18.15 3.36 0.82
N ALA A 117 -17.33 2.45 0.27
CA ALA A 117 -17.66 1.03 0.20
C ALA A 117 -17.85 0.43 1.61
N LYS A 118 -18.88 -0.40 1.75
CA LYS A 118 -19.14 -1.12 3.01
C LYS A 118 -17.98 -2.07 3.32
N GLY A 119 -17.40 -1.92 4.51
CA GLY A 119 -16.22 -2.71 4.92
C GLY A 119 -14.86 -2.06 4.60
N TYR A 120 -14.85 -0.87 3.99
CA TYR A 120 -13.60 -0.19 3.64
C TYR A 120 -12.70 0.04 4.87
N ARG A 121 -13.27 0.54 5.99
CA ARG A 121 -12.50 0.85 7.20
C ARG A 121 -11.79 -0.40 7.73
N GLU A 122 -12.52 -1.48 7.89
CA GLU A 122 -11.99 -2.74 8.43
C GLU A 122 -10.90 -3.32 7.51
N THR A 123 -11.12 -3.29 6.19
CA THR A 123 -10.13 -3.74 5.21
C THR A 123 -8.89 -2.86 5.24
N ARG A 124 -9.05 -1.55 5.40
CA ARG A 124 -7.94 -0.59 5.48
C ARG A 124 -7.13 -0.77 6.77
N GLU A 125 -7.78 -0.99 7.90
CA GLU A 125 -7.13 -1.27 9.18
C GLU A 125 -6.32 -2.57 9.11
N GLN A 126 -6.87 -3.62 8.51
CA GLN A 126 -6.16 -4.87 8.29
C GLN A 126 -4.92 -4.66 7.40
N ALA A 127 -5.07 -3.91 6.31
CA ALA A 127 -3.97 -3.56 5.41
C ALA A 127 -2.84 -2.79 6.11
N HIS A 128 -3.18 -1.89 7.04
CA HIS A 128 -2.17 -1.21 7.86
C HIS A 128 -1.43 -2.19 8.76
N ALA A 129 -2.15 -3.08 9.46
CA ALA A 129 -1.56 -4.09 10.33
C ALA A 129 -0.64 -5.06 9.56
N ASP A 130 -1.05 -5.49 8.36
CA ASP A 130 -0.26 -6.39 7.52
C ASP A 130 1.05 -5.74 7.06
N ARG A 131 0.99 -4.49 6.61
CA ARG A 131 2.16 -3.71 6.22
C ARG A 131 3.13 -3.47 7.40
N GLU A 132 2.58 -3.20 8.58
CA GLU A 132 3.37 -2.89 9.77
C GLU A 132 4.02 -4.13 10.39
N ARG A 133 3.58 -5.34 10.02
CA ARG A 133 4.11 -6.59 10.57
C ARG A 133 5.63 -6.73 10.38
N SER A 134 6.12 -6.43 9.19
CA SER A 134 7.57 -6.46 8.92
C SER A 134 8.33 -5.40 9.72
N LEU A 135 7.76 -4.21 9.87
CA LEU A 135 8.35 -3.15 10.69
C LEU A 135 8.42 -3.56 12.17
N VAL A 136 7.35 -4.13 12.73
CA VAL A 136 7.35 -4.69 14.09
C VAL A 136 8.47 -5.72 14.25
N GLY A 137 8.66 -6.59 13.26
CA GLY A 137 9.75 -7.57 13.27
C GLY A 137 11.15 -6.93 13.30
N ILE A 138 11.38 -5.87 12.52
CA ILE A 138 12.63 -5.11 12.50
C ILE A 138 12.89 -4.47 13.87
N LEU A 139 11.87 -3.80 14.42
CA LEU A 139 11.97 -3.11 15.70
C LEU A 139 12.21 -4.10 16.86
N SER A 140 11.53 -5.25 16.85
CA SER A 140 11.71 -6.32 17.85
C SER A 140 13.14 -6.85 17.84
N ARG A 141 13.68 -7.18 16.66
CA ARG A 141 15.09 -7.61 16.54
C ARG A 141 16.04 -6.51 16.99
N GLY A 142 15.78 -5.25 16.64
CA GLY A 142 16.58 -4.12 17.08
C GLY A 142 16.62 -3.96 18.58
N ARG A 143 15.51 -4.23 19.26
CA ARG A 143 15.42 -4.26 20.74
C ARG A 143 16.23 -5.40 21.34
N GLU A 144 16.07 -6.62 20.78
CA GLU A 144 16.76 -7.83 21.26
C GLU A 144 18.29 -7.68 21.20
N VAL A 145 18.82 -7.08 20.13
CA VAL A 145 20.26 -6.87 19.96
C VAL A 145 20.77 -5.53 20.55
N GLY A 146 19.88 -4.77 21.19
CA GLY A 146 20.23 -3.49 21.85
C GLY A 146 20.42 -2.30 20.92
N THR A 147 20.14 -2.44 19.61
CA THR A 147 20.24 -1.35 18.63
C THR A 147 19.15 -0.30 18.85
N PHE A 148 17.94 -0.73 19.25
CA PHE A 148 16.78 0.13 19.53
C PHE A 148 16.30 -0.04 20.98
N PRO A 149 17.08 0.43 21.98
CA PRO A 149 16.83 0.13 23.38
C PRO A 149 15.53 0.74 23.94
N LEU A 150 15.01 1.80 23.34
CA LEU A 150 13.81 2.47 23.80
C LEU A 150 12.54 2.00 23.08
N THR A 151 12.65 1.12 22.08
CA THR A 151 11.50 0.76 21.24
C THR A 151 10.42 -0.01 22.00
N LYS A 152 9.17 0.32 21.66
CA LYS A 152 7.96 -0.47 21.88
C LYS A 152 7.44 -0.90 20.50
N PRO A 153 7.85 -2.06 19.97
CA PRO A 153 7.76 -2.39 18.55
C PRO A 153 6.38 -2.14 17.91
N ALA A 154 5.30 -2.57 18.55
CA ALA A 154 3.96 -2.39 17.99
C ALA A 154 3.50 -0.91 18.00
N GLU A 155 3.75 -0.18 19.08
CA GLU A 155 3.37 1.23 19.20
C GLU A 155 4.20 2.10 18.25
N ASP A 156 5.51 1.86 18.19
CA ASP A 156 6.43 2.64 17.35
C ASP A 156 6.24 2.34 15.85
N ALA A 157 5.86 1.12 15.48
CA ALA A 157 5.53 0.79 14.10
C ALA A 157 4.35 1.64 13.60
N ILE A 158 3.28 1.76 14.39
CA ILE A 158 2.13 2.62 14.08
C ILE A 158 2.56 4.08 13.97
N ALA A 159 3.36 4.57 14.93
CA ALA A 159 3.81 5.97 14.94
C ALA A 159 4.69 6.29 13.72
N ILE A 160 5.64 5.43 13.39
CA ILE A 160 6.52 5.59 12.20
C ILE A 160 5.69 5.56 10.92
N SER A 161 4.75 4.62 10.79
CA SER A 161 3.85 4.53 9.62
C SER A 161 3.00 5.78 9.46
N ALA A 162 2.48 6.34 10.56
CA ALA A 162 1.69 7.58 10.54
C ALA A 162 2.53 8.79 10.09
N VAL A 163 3.77 8.90 10.58
CA VAL A 163 4.71 9.97 10.18
C VAL A 163 5.02 9.88 8.70
N ILE A 164 5.33 8.67 8.19
CA ILE A 164 5.60 8.44 6.76
C ILE A 164 4.39 8.86 5.92
N SER A 165 3.20 8.37 6.26
CA SER A 165 1.97 8.69 5.54
C SER A 165 1.73 10.20 5.46
N ARG A 166 1.92 10.91 6.58
CA ARG A 166 1.77 12.37 6.63
C ARG A 166 2.82 13.11 5.79
N VAL A 167 4.06 12.65 5.83
CA VAL A 167 5.16 13.24 5.05
C VAL A 167 4.94 13.02 3.55
N MET A 168 4.55 11.81 3.14
CA MET A 168 4.28 11.48 1.74
C MET A 168 3.19 12.38 1.12
N LEU A 169 2.12 12.69 1.86
CA LEU A 169 1.05 13.59 1.40
C LEU A 169 1.52 15.01 1.08
N THR A 170 2.67 15.43 1.59
CA THR A 170 3.21 16.80 1.39
C THR A 170 4.33 16.84 0.34
N GLN A 171 4.76 15.72 -0.19
CA GLN A 171 5.84 15.67 -1.15
C GLN A 171 5.33 15.78 -2.59
N HIS A 172 6.13 16.46 -3.43
CA HIS A 172 5.92 16.46 -4.87
C HIS A 172 6.70 15.28 -5.47
N TYR A 173 6.00 14.32 -6.04
CA TYR A 173 6.58 13.07 -6.56
C TYR A 173 7.65 13.26 -7.65
N ARG A 174 7.71 14.43 -8.29
CA ARG A 174 8.75 14.79 -9.29
C ARG A 174 10.02 15.40 -8.67
N ASP A 175 10.03 15.68 -7.38
CA ASP A 175 11.19 16.19 -6.66
C ASP A 175 11.93 15.04 -5.96
N GLU A 176 12.77 14.32 -6.70
CA GLU A 176 13.57 13.20 -6.18
C GLU A 176 14.47 13.62 -5.01
N GLU A 177 15.05 14.81 -5.07
CA GLU A 177 15.93 15.29 -4.00
C GLU A 177 15.12 15.67 -2.75
N GLY A 178 13.96 16.29 -2.91
CA GLY A 178 13.01 16.54 -1.82
C GLY A 178 12.52 15.25 -1.18
N MET A 179 12.26 14.23 -1.98
CA MET A 179 11.86 12.92 -1.52
C MET A 179 12.95 12.25 -0.68
N ARG A 180 14.19 12.25 -1.17
CA ARG A 180 15.33 11.71 -0.42
C ARG A 180 15.57 12.47 0.89
N ARG A 181 15.44 13.80 0.89
CA ARG A 181 15.50 14.60 2.13
C ARG A 181 14.38 14.24 3.10
N ALA A 182 13.17 13.97 2.60
CA ALA A 182 12.04 13.54 3.41
C ALA A 182 12.28 12.16 4.04
N GLN A 183 12.77 11.20 3.28
CA GLN A 183 13.16 9.87 3.77
C GLN A 183 14.19 9.97 4.89
N ASN A 184 15.26 10.73 4.67
CA ASN A 184 16.33 10.91 5.66
C ASN A 184 15.82 11.56 6.95
N ARG A 185 14.91 12.53 6.86
CA ARG A 185 14.29 13.16 8.03
C ARG A 185 13.43 12.19 8.82
N VAL A 186 12.66 11.34 8.13
CA VAL A 186 11.83 10.31 8.79
C VAL A 186 12.72 9.27 9.46
N LEU A 187 13.78 8.83 8.78
CA LEU A 187 14.73 7.87 9.37
C LEU A 187 15.42 8.46 10.61
N ASP A 188 15.92 9.69 10.53
CA ASP A 188 16.55 10.37 11.67
C ASP A 188 15.59 10.52 12.85
N PHE A 189 14.35 10.91 12.58
CA PHE A 189 13.31 10.98 13.60
C PHE A 189 13.07 9.61 14.26
N ALA A 190 12.91 8.54 13.46
CA ALA A 190 12.67 7.20 13.95
C ALA A 190 13.86 6.71 14.80
N LEU A 191 15.10 6.85 14.32
CA LEU A 191 16.29 6.42 15.05
C LEU A 191 16.43 7.12 16.41
N ARG A 192 16.15 8.42 16.48
CA ARG A 192 16.15 9.15 17.76
C ARG A 192 15.04 8.67 18.70
N ALA A 193 13.85 8.44 18.21
CA ALA A 193 12.73 7.95 19.00
C ALA A 193 12.98 6.54 19.55
N LEU A 194 13.63 5.68 18.78
CA LEU A 194 13.99 4.30 19.15
C LEU A 194 15.23 4.23 20.08
N GLY A 195 15.89 5.37 20.33
CA GLY A 195 17.10 5.44 21.13
C GLY A 195 18.30 4.77 20.48
N ALA A 196 18.34 4.74 19.13
CA ALA A 196 19.47 4.16 18.40
C ALA A 196 20.77 4.89 18.77
N THR A 197 21.70 4.18 19.41
CA THR A 197 23.01 4.70 19.79
C THR A 197 23.98 4.49 18.62
N GLY A 198 24.33 5.60 17.96
CA GLY A 198 25.58 5.77 17.20
C GLY A 198 25.68 5.01 15.89
N ARG A 199 25.92 5.77 14.84
CA ARG A 199 26.86 5.34 13.78
C ARG A 199 28.28 5.40 14.31
#